data_4c6aac6b5bacb4a1a16211bad19091a6
#
_entry.id   4c6aac6b5bacb4a1a16211bad19091a6
#
_cell.length_a   1.000
_cell.length_b   1.000
_cell.length_c   1.000
_cell.angle_alpha   90.00
_cell.angle_beta   90.00
_cell.angle_gamma   90.00
#
_symmetry.space_group_name_H-M   'P 1'
#
loop_
_entity.id
_entity.type
_entity.pdbx_description
1 polymer ?
#
loop_
_entity_poly.entity_id
_entity_poly.type
_entity_poly.pdbx_seq_one_letter_code
_entity_poly.pdbx_strand_id
1 'polypeptide(L)'
;GVHPTANITRAEVSAIFYRLLSDDARGVYTTSIHNFADVHNSWASTEIATLANAGILKGYTDGTFRPNAAITRAEFAAIAARFDKLSGGDKTFTDVPTDHWAYAAITSAAEKGWVNGYADGTFRPNNAITRAEVVKITNAVLERTCDKDYVADNLSKLISYNDLTSAYWAYYDVLEASNAHDYKVVNDVETWVSLK
;
A
#
# COMPACT_ATOMS: atom_id res chain seq x y z
N GLY A 1 -2.24 -11.10 15.90
CA GLY A 1 -1.03 -10.43 15.44
C GLY A 1 -1.25 -9.67 14.13
N VAL A 2 -0.38 -8.71 13.83
CA VAL A 2 -0.40 -7.96 12.57
C VAL A 2 0.47 -8.62 11.49
N HIS A 3 1.33 -9.54 11.89
CA HIS A 3 2.26 -10.28 11.04
C HIS A 3 3.10 -9.35 10.12
N PRO A 4 3.86 -8.41 10.67
CA PRO A 4 4.48 -7.32 9.92
C PRO A 4 5.48 -7.78 8.86
N THR A 5 6.15 -8.91 9.10
CA THR A 5 7.14 -9.51 8.18
C THR A 5 6.53 -10.47 7.16
N ALA A 6 5.24 -10.82 7.29
CA ALA A 6 4.58 -11.66 6.31
C ALA A 6 4.38 -10.91 4.98
N ASN A 7 4.45 -11.65 3.89
CA ASN A 7 4.09 -11.13 2.58
C ASN A 7 2.59 -10.82 2.54
N ILE A 8 2.23 -9.76 1.84
CA ILE A 8 0.84 -9.40 1.58
C ILE A 8 0.38 -9.97 0.25
N THR A 9 -0.87 -10.39 0.18
CA THR A 9 -1.45 -10.94 -1.06
C THR A 9 -1.98 -9.85 -1.98
N ARG A 10 -2.15 -10.18 -3.26
CA ARG A 10 -2.74 -9.30 -4.27
C ARG A 10 -4.18 -8.92 -3.91
N ALA A 11 -4.96 -9.84 -3.33
CA ALA A 11 -6.31 -9.56 -2.84
C ALA A 11 -6.32 -8.57 -1.67
N GLU A 12 -5.43 -8.73 -0.70
CA GLU A 12 -5.32 -7.81 0.44
C GLU A 12 -4.94 -6.40 -0.02
N VAL A 13 -3.99 -6.27 -0.95
CA VAL A 13 -3.64 -4.96 -1.54
C VAL A 13 -4.81 -4.37 -2.30
N SER A 14 -5.57 -5.17 -3.04
CA SER A 14 -6.79 -4.69 -3.72
C SER A 14 -7.81 -4.12 -2.73
N ALA A 15 -8.03 -4.79 -1.60
CA ALA A 15 -8.94 -4.30 -0.57
C ALA A 15 -8.47 -2.98 0.06
N ILE A 16 -7.15 -2.80 0.24
CA ILE A 16 -6.59 -1.53 0.73
C ILE A 16 -6.87 -0.40 -0.26
N PHE A 17 -6.47 -0.54 -1.53
CA PHE A 17 -6.67 0.51 -2.53
C PHE A 17 -8.15 0.79 -2.82
N TYR A 18 -9.03 -0.21 -2.76
CA TYR A 18 -10.48 0.00 -2.86
C TYR A 18 -11.00 0.92 -1.75
N ARG A 19 -10.55 0.72 -0.50
CA ARG A 19 -10.93 1.56 0.64
C ARG A 19 -10.38 2.98 0.55
N LEU A 20 -9.27 3.18 -0.16
CA LEU A 20 -8.68 4.49 -0.41
C LEU A 20 -9.39 5.29 -1.52
N LEU A 21 -10.23 4.65 -2.34
CA LEU A 21 -11.04 5.37 -3.32
C LEU A 21 -11.98 6.35 -2.62
N SER A 22 -12.12 7.55 -3.17
CA SER A 22 -13.16 8.49 -2.75
C SER A 22 -14.57 7.88 -2.96
N ASP A 23 -15.57 8.41 -2.27
CA ASP A 23 -16.96 7.97 -2.43
C ASP A 23 -17.44 8.18 -3.87
N ASP A 24 -17.05 9.29 -4.50
CA ASP A 24 -17.37 9.57 -5.90
C ASP A 24 -16.75 8.53 -6.84
N ALA A 25 -15.47 8.20 -6.65
CA ALA A 25 -14.80 7.19 -7.46
C ALA A 25 -15.42 5.79 -7.24
N ARG A 26 -15.75 5.43 -6.00
CA ARG A 26 -16.50 4.20 -5.73
C ARG A 26 -17.86 4.20 -6.42
N GLY A 27 -18.60 5.30 -6.36
CA GLY A 27 -19.89 5.43 -7.04
C GLY A 27 -19.81 5.22 -8.55
N VAL A 28 -18.72 5.65 -9.18
CA VAL A 28 -18.51 5.52 -10.63
C VAL A 28 -18.02 4.13 -11.02
N TYR A 29 -17.08 3.55 -10.26
CA TYR A 29 -16.35 2.36 -10.70
C TYR A 29 -16.79 1.05 -10.04
N THR A 30 -17.62 1.06 -9.00
CA THR A 30 -18.03 -0.18 -8.31
C THR A 30 -18.75 -1.12 -9.26
N THR A 31 -18.23 -2.34 -9.34
CA THR A 31 -18.78 -3.42 -10.16
C THR A 31 -18.35 -4.78 -9.59
N SER A 32 -19.13 -5.80 -9.88
CA SER A 32 -18.76 -7.21 -9.67
C SER A 32 -18.34 -7.89 -10.98
N ILE A 33 -18.36 -7.17 -12.10
CA ILE A 33 -18.05 -7.73 -13.42
C ILE A 33 -16.56 -7.69 -13.66
N HIS A 34 -15.96 -8.83 -13.95
CA HIS A 34 -14.56 -8.98 -14.29
C HIS A 34 -14.34 -10.19 -15.22
N ASN A 35 -13.19 -10.21 -15.90
CA ASN A 35 -12.81 -11.30 -16.82
C ASN A 35 -11.71 -12.22 -16.25
N PHE A 36 -11.42 -12.16 -14.95
CA PHE A 36 -10.39 -13.00 -14.33
C PHE A 36 -10.95 -14.38 -14.00
N ALA A 37 -10.31 -15.43 -14.50
CA ALA A 37 -10.79 -16.79 -14.35
C ALA A 37 -10.79 -17.31 -12.90
N ASP A 38 -9.95 -16.72 -12.03
CA ASP A 38 -9.67 -17.20 -10.67
C ASP A 38 -10.18 -16.27 -9.55
N VAL A 39 -11.03 -15.28 -9.86
CA VAL A 39 -11.49 -14.27 -8.89
C VAL A 39 -12.92 -14.54 -8.40
N HIS A 40 -13.73 -15.34 -9.10
CA HIS A 40 -15.17 -15.52 -8.81
C HIS A 40 -15.48 -15.94 -7.35
N ASN A 41 -14.61 -16.72 -6.72
CA ASN A 41 -14.75 -17.15 -5.33
C ASN A 41 -13.82 -16.42 -4.36
N SER A 42 -13.18 -15.33 -4.80
CA SER A 42 -12.35 -14.51 -3.94
C SER A 42 -13.22 -13.65 -3.03
N TRP A 43 -12.84 -13.54 -1.76
CA TRP A 43 -13.47 -12.62 -0.82
C TRP A 43 -13.34 -11.15 -1.25
N ALA A 44 -12.33 -10.83 -2.07
CA ALA A 44 -12.05 -9.49 -2.61
C ALA A 44 -12.53 -9.34 -4.07
N SER A 45 -13.48 -10.16 -4.53
CA SER A 45 -13.93 -10.16 -5.93
C SER A 45 -14.43 -8.79 -6.38
N THR A 46 -15.25 -8.11 -5.57
CA THR A 46 -15.79 -6.78 -5.88
C THR A 46 -14.70 -5.72 -5.88
N GLU A 47 -13.78 -5.74 -4.93
CA GLU A 47 -12.65 -4.82 -4.83
C GLU A 47 -11.74 -4.95 -6.05
N ILE A 48 -11.40 -6.16 -6.43
CA ILE A 48 -10.58 -6.46 -7.62
C ILE A 48 -11.29 -5.99 -8.88
N ALA A 49 -12.57 -6.34 -9.06
CA ALA A 49 -13.35 -5.92 -10.21
C ALA A 49 -13.44 -4.40 -10.34
N THR A 50 -13.72 -3.72 -9.24
CA THR A 50 -13.84 -2.25 -9.18
C THR A 50 -12.54 -1.56 -9.56
N LEU A 51 -11.41 -1.98 -8.99
CA LEU A 51 -10.11 -1.39 -9.28
C LEU A 51 -9.63 -1.72 -10.70
N ALA A 52 -10.00 -2.89 -11.24
CA ALA A 52 -9.73 -3.22 -12.63
C ALA A 52 -10.57 -2.34 -13.58
N ASN A 53 -11.84 -2.10 -13.25
CA ASN A 53 -12.72 -1.19 -13.99
C ASN A 53 -12.19 0.27 -13.95
N ALA A 54 -11.61 0.69 -12.84
CA ALA A 54 -10.95 1.99 -12.71
C ALA A 54 -9.57 2.06 -13.41
N GLY A 55 -9.08 0.96 -14.00
CA GLY A 55 -7.77 0.90 -14.65
C GLY A 55 -6.56 0.86 -13.70
N ILE A 56 -6.80 0.73 -12.39
CA ILE A 56 -5.76 0.71 -11.35
C ILE A 56 -5.11 -0.67 -11.27
N LEU A 57 -5.89 -1.74 -11.34
CA LEU A 57 -5.40 -3.12 -11.35
C LEU A 57 -5.34 -3.69 -12.76
N LYS A 58 -4.39 -4.61 -12.96
CA LYS A 58 -4.30 -5.46 -14.13
C LYS A 58 -4.06 -6.91 -13.72
N GLY A 59 -4.67 -7.84 -14.45
CA GLY A 59 -4.36 -9.26 -14.38
C GLY A 59 -3.16 -9.65 -15.22
N TYR A 60 -2.89 -10.94 -15.25
CA TYR A 60 -1.85 -11.54 -16.08
C TYR A 60 -2.36 -11.82 -17.49
N THR A 61 -1.44 -12.03 -18.42
CA THR A 61 -1.75 -12.33 -19.83
C THR A 61 -2.47 -13.65 -20.04
N ASP A 62 -2.44 -14.54 -19.05
CA ASP A 62 -3.17 -15.83 -19.04
C ASP A 62 -4.64 -15.70 -18.60
N GLY A 63 -5.12 -14.48 -18.36
CA GLY A 63 -6.49 -14.22 -17.90
C GLY A 63 -6.71 -14.41 -16.40
N THR A 64 -5.66 -14.65 -15.61
CA THR A 64 -5.76 -14.77 -14.15
C THR A 64 -5.42 -13.47 -13.44
N PHE A 65 -5.87 -13.32 -12.19
CA PHE A 65 -5.46 -12.25 -11.27
C PHE A 65 -4.54 -12.75 -10.16
N ARG A 66 -4.67 -14.00 -9.76
CA ARG A 66 -3.93 -14.68 -8.68
C ARG A 66 -4.14 -14.00 -7.32
N PRO A 67 -5.37 -13.92 -6.80
CA PRO A 67 -5.71 -13.14 -5.62
C PRO A 67 -4.92 -13.54 -4.37
N ASN A 68 -4.61 -14.82 -4.21
CA ASN A 68 -3.90 -15.37 -3.05
C ASN A 68 -2.37 -15.37 -3.21
N ALA A 69 -1.83 -14.98 -4.36
CA ALA A 69 -0.39 -14.88 -4.54
C ALA A 69 0.16 -13.66 -3.80
N ALA A 70 1.37 -13.79 -3.26
CA ALA A 70 2.12 -12.64 -2.75
C ALA A 70 2.34 -11.63 -3.88
N ILE A 71 2.11 -10.35 -3.61
CA ILE A 71 2.37 -9.29 -4.57
C ILE A 71 3.85 -8.91 -4.56
N THR A 72 4.41 -8.67 -5.75
CA THR A 72 5.80 -8.21 -5.85
C THR A 72 5.90 -6.69 -5.62
N ARG A 73 7.11 -6.23 -5.29
CA ARG A 73 7.39 -4.79 -5.11
C ARG A 73 7.11 -3.99 -6.39
N ALA A 74 7.43 -4.54 -7.56
CA ALA A 74 7.12 -3.91 -8.84
C ALA A 74 5.61 -3.83 -9.12
N GLU A 75 4.86 -4.90 -8.84
CA GLU A 75 3.40 -4.91 -9.01
C GLU A 75 2.72 -3.91 -8.07
N PHE A 76 3.18 -3.83 -6.82
CA PHE A 76 2.68 -2.85 -5.87
C PHE A 76 2.96 -1.40 -6.33
N ALA A 77 4.19 -1.10 -6.76
CA ALA A 77 4.55 0.21 -7.30
C ALA A 77 3.68 0.58 -8.52
N ALA A 78 3.38 -0.39 -9.37
CA ALA A 78 2.51 -0.18 -10.53
C ALA A 78 1.05 0.16 -10.14
N ILE A 79 0.52 -0.45 -9.09
CA ILE A 79 -0.81 -0.13 -8.55
C ILE A 79 -0.81 1.27 -7.97
N ALA A 80 0.16 1.59 -7.11
CA ALA A 80 0.28 2.90 -6.47
C ALA A 80 0.43 4.03 -7.50
N ALA A 81 1.27 3.85 -8.51
CA ALA A 81 1.46 4.82 -9.57
C ALA A 81 0.18 5.07 -10.40
N ARG A 82 -0.60 4.02 -10.70
CA ARG A 82 -1.88 4.18 -11.42
C ARG A 82 -2.96 4.82 -10.54
N PHE A 83 -2.97 4.51 -9.26
CA PHE A 83 -3.92 5.08 -8.31
C PHE A 83 -3.79 6.61 -8.25
N ASP A 84 -2.58 7.15 -8.20
CA ASP A 84 -2.30 8.60 -8.19
C ASP A 84 -1.92 9.18 -9.56
N LYS A 85 -2.09 8.40 -10.64
CA LYS A 85 -1.81 8.83 -12.02
C LYS A 85 -0.39 9.40 -12.22
N LEU A 86 0.60 8.79 -11.56
CA LEU A 86 2.00 9.21 -11.66
C LEU A 86 2.59 8.90 -13.04
N SER A 87 3.51 9.75 -13.47
CA SER A 87 4.14 9.64 -14.80
C SER A 87 5.65 9.87 -14.74
N GLY A 88 6.42 8.81 -14.49
CA GLY A 88 7.88 8.85 -14.51
C GLY A 88 8.51 9.58 -13.32
N GLY A 89 9.81 9.39 -13.16
CA GLY A 89 10.66 10.03 -12.15
C GLY A 89 12.14 9.81 -12.51
N ASP A 90 13.03 10.58 -11.90
CA ASP A 90 14.47 10.57 -12.22
C ASP A 90 15.28 9.58 -11.38
N LYS A 91 14.69 9.02 -10.32
CA LYS A 91 15.36 8.00 -9.50
C LYS A 91 15.58 6.72 -10.29
N THR A 92 16.78 6.16 -10.22
CA THR A 92 17.16 4.93 -10.92
C THR A 92 17.64 3.85 -9.96
N PHE A 93 17.48 2.60 -10.37
CA PHE A 93 17.92 1.42 -9.62
C PHE A 93 18.69 0.49 -10.54
N THR A 94 19.76 -0.13 -10.05
CA THR A 94 20.68 -0.94 -10.88
C THR A 94 20.02 -2.19 -11.48
N ASP A 95 18.96 -2.68 -10.85
CA ASP A 95 18.20 -3.87 -11.26
C ASP A 95 16.84 -3.56 -11.90
N VAL A 96 16.59 -2.28 -12.23
CA VAL A 96 15.38 -1.83 -12.95
C VAL A 96 15.80 -1.05 -14.20
N PRO A 97 16.13 -1.74 -15.29
CA PRO A 97 16.51 -1.10 -16.55
C PRO A 97 15.32 -0.35 -17.16
N THR A 98 15.59 0.58 -18.06
CA THR A 98 14.59 1.48 -18.66
C THR A 98 13.51 0.77 -19.47
N ASP A 99 13.79 -0.44 -19.95
CA ASP A 99 12.84 -1.32 -20.65
C ASP A 99 12.05 -2.25 -19.72
N HIS A 100 12.32 -2.20 -18.41
CA HIS A 100 11.53 -2.96 -17.43
C HIS A 100 10.08 -2.47 -17.44
N TRP A 101 9.12 -3.40 -17.49
CA TRP A 101 7.68 -3.11 -17.62
C TRP A 101 7.12 -2.15 -16.54
N ALA A 102 7.72 -2.13 -15.35
CA ALA A 102 7.32 -1.26 -14.24
C ALA A 102 8.28 -0.08 -14.02
N TYR A 103 9.23 0.19 -14.94
CA TYR A 103 10.23 1.25 -14.76
C TYR A 103 9.61 2.59 -14.39
N ALA A 104 8.70 3.10 -15.23
CA ALA A 104 8.04 4.38 -14.99
C ALA A 104 7.25 4.43 -13.66
N ALA A 105 6.62 3.34 -13.28
CA ALA A 105 5.89 3.24 -12.03
C ALA A 105 6.81 3.24 -10.80
N ILE A 106 7.90 2.48 -10.86
CA ILE A 106 8.89 2.39 -9.78
C ILE A 106 9.58 3.74 -9.59
N THR A 107 10.03 4.37 -10.67
CA THR A 107 10.75 5.67 -10.61
C THR A 107 9.82 6.78 -10.12
N SER A 108 8.56 6.81 -10.56
CA SER A 108 7.57 7.78 -10.07
C SER A 108 7.25 7.61 -8.59
N ALA A 109 7.00 6.37 -8.15
CA ALA A 109 6.72 6.09 -6.75
C ALA A 109 7.94 6.38 -5.85
N ALA A 110 9.14 6.16 -6.36
CA ALA A 110 10.37 6.50 -5.66
C ALA A 110 10.61 8.01 -5.58
N GLU A 111 10.27 8.76 -6.62
CA GLU A 111 10.33 10.23 -6.62
C GLU A 111 9.38 10.84 -5.58
N LYS A 112 8.20 10.28 -5.44
CA LYS A 112 7.23 10.62 -4.39
C LYS A 112 7.66 10.19 -2.98
N GLY A 113 8.73 9.40 -2.84
CA GLY A 113 9.15 8.86 -1.55
C GLY A 113 8.28 7.71 -1.02
N TRP A 114 7.36 7.18 -1.82
CA TRP A 114 6.48 6.09 -1.42
C TRP A 114 7.21 4.75 -1.36
N VAL A 115 8.12 4.51 -2.29
CA VAL A 115 8.99 3.34 -2.27
C VAL A 115 10.45 3.77 -2.22
N ASN A 116 11.28 2.95 -1.60
CA ASN A 116 12.72 3.15 -1.55
C ASN A 116 13.44 1.92 -2.07
N GLY A 117 14.63 2.13 -2.65
CA GLY A 117 15.58 1.07 -2.92
C GLY A 117 16.36 0.68 -1.68
N TYR A 118 17.25 -0.27 -1.87
CA TYR A 118 18.19 -0.75 -0.85
C TYR A 118 19.51 0.01 -0.92
N ALA A 119 20.31 -0.09 0.14
CA ALA A 119 21.60 0.61 0.23
C ALA A 119 22.61 0.18 -0.84
N ASP A 120 22.40 -0.99 -1.46
CA ASP A 120 23.20 -1.50 -2.58
C ASP A 120 22.81 -0.93 -3.96
N GLY A 121 21.85 0.00 -4.00
CA GLY A 121 21.35 0.62 -5.22
C GLY A 121 20.31 -0.20 -5.96
N THR A 122 19.86 -1.33 -5.43
CA THR A 122 18.80 -2.17 -6.01
C THR A 122 17.41 -1.78 -5.55
N PHE A 123 16.38 -2.12 -6.33
CA PHE A 123 14.96 -2.03 -5.94
C PHE A 123 14.37 -3.40 -5.60
N ARG A 124 14.91 -4.46 -6.17
CA ARG A 124 14.44 -5.85 -6.05
C ARG A 124 12.98 -6.01 -6.52
N PRO A 125 12.67 -5.71 -7.79
CA PRO A 125 11.31 -5.60 -8.31
C PRO A 125 10.49 -6.89 -8.17
N ASN A 126 11.14 -8.05 -8.24
CA ASN A 126 10.50 -9.36 -8.18
C ASN A 126 10.34 -9.92 -6.75
N ASN A 127 10.91 -9.26 -5.74
CA ASN A 127 10.71 -9.70 -4.37
C ASN A 127 9.27 -9.39 -3.93
N ALA A 128 8.70 -10.29 -3.11
CA ALA A 128 7.43 -10.01 -2.47
C ALA A 128 7.58 -8.82 -1.49
N ILE A 129 6.54 -7.99 -1.41
CA ILE A 129 6.46 -6.90 -0.45
C ILE A 129 5.80 -7.39 0.84
N THR A 130 6.27 -6.90 1.98
CA THR A 130 5.73 -7.26 3.29
C THR A 130 4.55 -6.37 3.69
N ARG A 131 3.75 -6.85 4.65
CA ARG A 131 2.65 -6.09 5.23
C ARG A 131 3.13 -4.77 5.84
N ALA A 132 4.25 -4.77 6.55
CA ALA A 132 4.82 -3.55 7.14
C ALA A 132 5.26 -2.52 6.09
N GLU A 133 5.87 -2.96 4.98
CA GLU A 133 6.23 -2.07 3.88
C GLU A 133 4.99 -1.43 3.25
N VAL A 134 3.92 -2.21 3.04
CA VAL A 134 2.65 -1.68 2.50
C VAL A 134 2.01 -0.68 3.44
N VAL A 135 1.98 -0.94 4.74
CA VAL A 135 1.44 0.01 5.74
C VAL A 135 2.21 1.33 5.68
N LYS A 136 3.54 1.29 5.69
CA LYS A 136 4.37 2.50 5.59
C LYS A 136 4.08 3.29 4.31
N ILE A 137 3.99 2.61 3.16
CA ILE A 137 3.71 3.26 1.88
C ILE A 137 2.30 3.86 1.89
N THR A 138 1.31 3.14 2.43
CA THR A 138 -0.07 3.64 2.53
C THR A 138 -0.14 4.91 3.38
N ASN A 139 0.54 4.95 4.52
CA ASN A 139 0.63 6.17 5.32
C ASN A 139 1.28 7.32 4.54
N ALA A 140 2.36 7.05 3.79
CA ALA A 140 3.02 8.06 2.96
C ALA A 140 2.10 8.59 1.85
N VAL A 141 1.33 7.72 1.18
CA VAL A 141 0.33 8.10 0.16
C VAL A 141 -0.76 9.00 0.75
N LEU A 142 -1.17 8.72 1.99
CA LEU A 142 -2.19 9.48 2.71
C LEU A 142 -1.64 10.70 3.45
N GLU A 143 -0.33 10.96 3.35
CA GLU A 143 0.36 12.02 4.10
C GLU A 143 0.15 11.93 5.62
N ARG A 144 0.05 10.68 6.14
CA ARG A 144 -0.19 10.38 7.55
C ARG A 144 1.12 10.08 8.28
N THR A 145 1.24 10.61 9.48
CA THR A 145 2.43 10.43 10.33
C THR A 145 2.01 10.22 11.77
N CYS A 146 2.49 9.14 12.38
CA CYS A 146 2.17 8.80 13.76
C CYS A 146 2.70 9.84 14.75
N ASP A 147 1.84 10.33 15.63
CA ASP A 147 2.20 11.18 16.76
C ASP A 147 2.83 10.33 17.87
N LYS A 148 4.16 10.33 17.92
CA LYS A 148 4.93 9.50 18.86
C LYS A 148 4.75 9.93 20.31
N ASP A 149 4.55 11.21 20.56
CA ASP A 149 4.35 11.75 21.90
C ASP A 149 2.97 11.35 22.42
N TYR A 150 1.94 11.48 21.60
CA TYR A 150 0.62 10.99 21.93
C TYR A 150 0.60 9.49 22.19
N VAL A 151 1.30 8.70 21.36
CA VAL A 151 1.44 7.26 21.54
C VAL A 151 2.09 6.94 22.89
N ALA A 152 3.18 7.61 23.25
CA ALA A 152 3.90 7.38 24.50
C ALA A 152 3.00 7.62 25.73
N ASP A 153 2.18 8.67 25.67
CA ASP A 153 1.27 9.06 26.77
C ASP A 153 0.01 8.19 26.86
N ASN A 154 -0.36 7.47 25.80
CA ASN A 154 -1.60 6.73 25.70
C ASN A 154 -1.45 5.23 25.38
N LEU A 155 -0.30 4.63 25.57
CA LEU A 155 0.02 3.23 25.19
C LEU A 155 -1.05 2.21 25.64
N SER A 156 -1.61 2.37 26.84
CA SER A 156 -2.60 1.44 27.40
C SER A 156 -3.98 1.51 26.71
N LYS A 157 -4.24 2.53 25.90
CA LYS A 157 -5.51 2.76 25.20
C LYS A 157 -5.44 2.35 23.73
N LEU A 158 -4.22 2.12 23.22
CA LEU A 158 -3.99 1.83 21.81
C LEU A 158 -4.23 0.36 21.49
N ILE A 159 -4.70 0.10 20.28
CA ILE A 159 -4.64 -1.23 19.71
C ILE A 159 -3.17 -1.59 19.56
N SER A 160 -2.77 -2.67 20.19
CA SER A 160 -1.42 -3.20 20.17
C SER A 160 -1.40 -4.66 19.71
N TYR A 161 -0.26 -5.12 19.24
CA TYR A 161 -0.09 -6.46 18.70
C TYR A 161 1.08 -7.17 19.36
N ASN A 162 0.88 -8.45 19.73
CA ASN A 162 1.87 -9.25 20.43
C ASN A 162 3.15 -9.49 19.62
N ASP A 163 3.03 -9.41 18.29
CA ASP A 163 4.11 -9.63 17.32
C ASP A 163 4.72 -8.33 16.79
N LEU A 164 4.42 -7.19 17.43
CA LEU A 164 4.92 -5.87 17.05
C LEU A 164 5.53 -5.20 18.30
N THR A 165 6.83 -5.00 18.30
CA THR A 165 7.54 -4.33 19.41
C THR A 165 7.97 -2.92 18.99
N SER A 166 8.19 -2.04 19.95
CA SER A 166 8.67 -0.67 19.71
C SER A 166 10.06 -0.59 19.05
N ALA A 167 10.83 -1.69 19.09
CA ALA A 167 12.10 -1.81 18.38
C ALA A 167 11.94 -2.13 16.88
N TYR A 168 10.74 -2.53 16.43
CA TYR A 168 10.51 -2.83 15.03
C TYR A 168 10.43 -1.54 14.22
N TRP A 169 11.10 -1.50 13.08
CA TRP A 169 11.25 -0.29 12.26
C TRP A 169 9.93 0.36 11.82
N ALA A 170 8.87 -0.42 11.60
CA ALA A 170 7.54 0.06 11.20
C ALA A 170 6.56 0.17 12.37
N TYR A 171 7.03 0.16 13.62
CA TYR A 171 6.15 0.17 14.81
C TYR A 171 5.15 1.31 14.77
N TYR A 172 5.62 2.52 14.56
CA TYR A 172 4.77 3.72 14.55
C TYR A 172 3.88 3.77 13.30
N ASP A 173 4.36 3.30 12.15
CA ASP A 173 3.53 3.20 10.94
C ASP A 173 2.34 2.26 11.15
N VAL A 174 2.55 1.13 11.82
CA VAL A 174 1.47 0.18 12.13
C VAL A 174 0.50 0.75 13.16
N LEU A 175 0.98 1.47 14.17
CA LEU A 175 0.10 2.13 15.15
C LEU A 175 -0.77 3.20 14.48
N GLU A 176 -0.19 4.01 13.59
CA GLU A 176 -0.92 5.00 12.79
C GLU A 176 -2.08 4.34 12.03
N ALA A 177 -1.78 3.28 11.30
CA ALA A 177 -2.77 2.59 10.45
C ALA A 177 -3.82 1.79 11.24
N SER A 178 -3.56 1.48 12.51
CA SER A 178 -4.41 0.57 13.32
C SER A 178 -5.30 1.29 14.31
N ASN A 179 -4.98 2.53 14.67
CA ASN A 179 -5.69 3.28 15.69
C ASN A 179 -6.45 4.44 15.05
N ALA A 180 -7.77 4.30 14.96
CA ALA A 180 -8.61 5.38 14.47
C ALA A 180 -8.57 6.58 15.45
N HIS A 181 -8.31 7.76 14.93
CA HIS A 181 -8.14 8.97 15.75
C HIS A 181 -8.55 10.23 14.99
N ASP A 182 -8.81 11.28 15.72
CA ASP A 182 -8.91 12.65 15.20
C ASP A 182 -7.54 13.30 15.28
N TYR A 183 -7.19 14.10 14.29
CA TYR A 183 -5.90 14.76 14.21
C TYR A 183 -6.02 16.20 13.70
N LYS A 184 -5.01 16.99 13.93
CA LYS A 184 -4.78 18.30 13.32
C LYS A 184 -3.36 18.33 12.75
N VAL A 185 -3.15 19.17 11.74
CA VAL A 185 -1.80 19.44 11.20
C VAL A 185 -1.30 20.76 11.76
N VAL A 186 -0.13 20.73 12.40
CA VAL A 186 0.53 21.89 12.98
C VAL A 186 1.96 21.95 12.44
N ASN A 187 2.31 23.01 11.70
CA ASN A 187 3.62 23.15 11.05
C ASN A 187 3.99 21.92 10.19
N ASP A 188 3.06 21.47 9.36
CA ASP A 188 3.16 20.29 8.49
C ASP A 188 3.39 18.96 9.24
N VAL A 189 3.14 18.92 10.54
CA VAL A 189 3.23 17.71 11.37
C VAL A 189 1.83 17.30 11.85
N GLU A 190 1.48 16.05 11.64
CA GLU A 190 0.25 15.46 12.18
C GLU A 190 0.36 15.36 13.70
N THR A 191 -0.67 15.83 14.39
CA THR A 191 -0.79 15.76 15.85
C THR A 191 -2.13 15.13 16.19
N TRP A 192 -2.12 14.03 16.92
CA TRP A 192 -3.33 13.32 17.33
C TRP A 192 -4.07 14.09 18.43
N VAL A 193 -5.38 14.14 18.34
CA VAL A 193 -6.23 14.87 19.28
C VAL A 193 -6.97 13.90 20.20
N SER A 194 -7.57 12.85 19.65
CA SER A 194 -8.34 11.85 20.39
C SER A 194 -8.38 10.51 19.65
N LEU A 195 -8.43 9.41 20.38
CA LEU A 195 -8.77 8.10 19.83
C LEU A 195 -10.29 7.99 19.61
N LYS A 196 -10.69 7.22 18.60
CA LYS A 196 -12.11 6.92 18.26
C LYS A 196 -12.51 5.54 18.71
#